data_9fda3407a9acc3c648c4ee36a794cd3f
#
_entry.id   9fda3407a9acc3c648c4ee36a794cd3f
#
_cell.length_a   1.000
_cell.length_b   1.000
_cell.length_c   1.000
_cell.angle_alpha   90.00
_cell.angle_beta   90.00
_cell.angle_gamma   90.00
#
_symmetry.space_group_name_H-M   'P 1'
#
loop_
_entity.id
_entity.type
_entity.pdbx_description
1 polymer ?
#
loop_
_entity_poly.entity_id
_entity_poly.type
_entity_poly.pdbx_seq_one_letter_code
_entity_poly.pdbx_strand_id
1 'polypeptide(L)'
;VTSETLSPYDAVLLLSFGGPEAPDEVMPFLRRVTAGRSIPDERLEEVAHHYERFGGRSPINDQNRALIGALEAELKEREIHVPVLWGNRNSPPYLSEAFRDAAARGLHRLVVVTTSAYSSYSSCRQYRENLAAALAEVQDEGLVLEIDKIGPYALRPAFGVPNARLVVDALRSLADVPDAELALLFVTHSIPDAMDETSGPGDGEGRLYQRQHHELARQIVGTAAAEIGRELAPE
;
A
#
# COMPACT_ATOMS: atom_id res chain seq x y z
N VAL A 1 -9.95 22.06 22.13
CA VAL A 1 -9.70 21.29 20.90
C VAL A 1 -8.24 21.52 20.57
N THR A 2 -7.36 20.56 20.77
CA THR A 2 -5.97 20.63 20.29
C THR A 2 -6.03 20.58 18.77
N SER A 3 -5.58 21.64 18.09
CA SER A 3 -5.43 21.63 16.63
C SER A 3 -4.55 20.44 16.24
N GLU A 4 -5.06 19.50 15.48
CA GLU A 4 -4.25 18.43 14.91
C GLU A 4 -3.25 19.05 13.93
N THR A 5 -2.00 18.65 14.00
CA THR A 5 -0.96 19.18 13.11
C THR A 5 -0.07 18.04 12.64
N LEU A 6 0.43 18.16 11.43
CA LEU A 6 1.49 17.29 10.90
C LEU A 6 2.89 17.89 11.07
N SER A 7 3.01 19.01 11.82
CA SER A 7 4.35 19.55 12.14
C SER A 7 5.23 18.45 12.76
N PRO A 8 6.49 18.33 12.34
CA PRO A 8 7.27 19.28 11.53
C PRO A 8 7.32 18.98 10.02
N TYR A 9 6.37 18.24 9.46
CA TYR A 9 6.38 17.86 8.06
C TYR A 9 5.78 18.94 7.16
N ASP A 10 6.43 19.15 6.01
CA ASP A 10 6.01 20.09 4.97
C ASP A 10 5.00 19.45 3.99
N ALA A 11 5.05 18.10 3.83
CA ALA A 11 4.15 17.36 2.95
C ALA A 11 3.98 15.91 3.39
N VAL A 12 2.89 15.29 2.92
CA VAL A 12 2.69 13.83 2.91
C VAL A 12 3.10 13.31 1.54
N LEU A 13 3.92 12.26 1.49
CA LEU A 13 4.22 11.54 0.25
C LEU A 13 3.53 10.18 0.27
N LEU A 14 2.57 9.96 -0.62
CA LEU A 14 2.02 8.64 -0.90
C LEU A 14 3.00 7.87 -1.80
N LEU A 15 3.56 6.79 -1.28
CA LEU A 15 4.46 5.92 -2.01
C LEU A 15 3.79 4.59 -2.32
N SER A 16 3.64 4.28 -3.62
CA SER A 16 2.98 3.08 -4.09
C SER A 16 3.90 2.21 -4.96
N PHE A 17 3.43 1.02 -5.28
CA PHE A 17 4.11 0.09 -6.17
C PHE A 17 4.12 0.62 -7.62
N GLY A 18 3.01 1.25 -8.03
CA GLY A 18 2.78 1.67 -9.40
C GLY A 18 2.32 0.52 -10.30
N GLY A 19 1.91 0.87 -11.51
CA GLY A 19 1.46 -0.10 -12.51
C GLY A 19 1.38 0.52 -13.89
N PRO A 20 1.29 -0.30 -14.97
CA PRO A 20 1.14 0.20 -16.32
C PRO A 20 -0.25 0.84 -16.52
N GLU A 21 -0.32 1.92 -17.27
CA GLU A 21 -1.55 2.61 -17.64
C GLU A 21 -1.95 2.37 -19.10
N ALA A 22 -1.05 1.75 -19.90
CA ALA A 22 -1.28 1.42 -21.29
C ALA A 22 -0.62 0.08 -21.67
N PRO A 23 -1.09 -0.60 -22.73
CA PRO A 23 -0.55 -1.91 -23.14
C PRO A 23 0.95 -1.91 -23.44
N ASP A 24 1.47 -0.87 -24.03
CA ASP A 24 2.90 -0.70 -24.36
C ASP A 24 3.78 -0.48 -23.13
N GLU A 25 3.20 -0.12 -22.00
CA GLU A 25 3.91 0.03 -20.72
C GLU A 25 4.09 -1.30 -19.97
N VAL A 26 3.32 -2.36 -20.31
CA VAL A 26 3.28 -3.61 -19.54
C VAL A 26 4.65 -4.30 -19.51
N MET A 27 5.27 -4.55 -20.65
CA MET A 27 6.57 -5.22 -20.70
C MET A 27 7.71 -4.38 -20.06
N PRO A 28 7.83 -3.06 -20.32
CA PRO A 28 8.77 -2.22 -19.59
C PRO A 28 8.58 -2.24 -18.08
N PHE A 29 7.34 -2.23 -17.61
CA PHE A 29 7.00 -2.33 -16.19
C PHE A 29 7.44 -3.68 -15.60
N LEU A 30 7.10 -4.81 -16.24
CA LEU A 30 7.47 -6.15 -15.78
C LEU A 30 8.98 -6.34 -15.70
N ARG A 31 9.73 -5.87 -16.71
CA ARG A 31 11.21 -5.89 -16.68
C ARG A 31 11.78 -5.07 -15.52
N ARG A 32 11.18 -3.94 -15.19
CA ARG A 32 11.60 -3.11 -14.05
C ARG A 32 11.31 -3.79 -12.72
N VAL A 33 10.14 -4.36 -12.54
CA VAL A 33 9.74 -5.09 -11.32
C VAL A 33 10.63 -6.29 -11.05
N THR A 34 11.10 -6.94 -12.12
CA THR A 34 11.94 -8.15 -12.05
C THR A 34 13.43 -7.87 -12.23
N ALA A 35 13.84 -6.60 -12.31
CA ALA A 35 15.24 -6.23 -12.46
C ALA A 35 16.11 -6.88 -11.37
N GLY A 36 17.25 -7.44 -11.78
CA GLY A 36 18.17 -8.19 -10.91
C GLY A 36 17.74 -9.62 -10.56
N ARG A 37 16.60 -10.08 -11.09
CA ARG A 37 16.13 -11.46 -10.92
C ARG A 37 16.17 -12.16 -12.28
N SER A 38 17.04 -13.03 -12.58
CA SER A 38 17.17 -13.72 -13.88
C SER A 38 15.88 -14.42 -14.36
N ILE A 39 14.84 -13.64 -14.64
CA ILE A 39 13.54 -14.13 -15.13
C ILE A 39 13.55 -14.03 -16.65
N PRO A 40 13.33 -15.13 -17.39
CA PRO A 40 13.28 -15.12 -18.85
C PRO A 40 12.13 -14.24 -19.39
N ASP A 41 12.34 -13.62 -20.56
CA ASP A 41 11.31 -12.79 -21.20
C ASP A 41 10.04 -13.56 -21.51
N GLU A 42 10.12 -14.86 -21.88
CA GLU A 42 8.96 -15.72 -22.12
C GLU A 42 8.04 -15.78 -20.89
N ARG A 43 8.63 -15.79 -19.68
CA ARG A 43 7.84 -15.78 -18.44
C ARG A 43 7.19 -14.42 -18.20
N LEU A 44 7.84 -13.33 -18.59
CA LEU A 44 7.27 -11.99 -18.51
C LEU A 44 6.11 -11.82 -19.52
N GLU A 45 6.22 -12.40 -20.71
CA GLU A 45 5.16 -12.44 -21.73
C GLU A 45 3.92 -13.18 -21.22
N GLU A 46 4.09 -14.34 -20.57
CA GLU A 46 2.97 -15.04 -19.92
C GLU A 46 2.24 -14.14 -18.89
N VAL A 47 2.99 -13.38 -18.09
CA VAL A 47 2.40 -12.45 -17.14
C VAL A 47 1.74 -11.27 -17.85
N ALA A 48 2.33 -10.77 -18.95
CA ALA A 48 1.77 -9.69 -19.74
C ALA A 48 0.38 -10.03 -20.30
N HIS A 49 0.14 -11.29 -20.72
CA HIS A 49 -1.18 -11.76 -21.16
C HIS A 49 -2.27 -11.60 -20.09
N HIS A 50 -1.92 -11.62 -18.79
CA HIS A 50 -2.89 -11.33 -17.74
C HIS A 50 -3.32 -9.86 -17.76
N TYR A 51 -2.38 -8.93 -18.03
CA TYR A 51 -2.72 -7.51 -18.19
C TYR A 51 -3.59 -7.27 -19.45
N GLU A 52 -3.34 -7.97 -20.54
CA GLU A 52 -4.10 -7.84 -21.77
C GLU A 52 -5.60 -8.12 -21.57
N ARG A 53 -5.95 -9.10 -20.72
CA ARG A 53 -7.35 -9.40 -20.35
C ARG A 53 -8.07 -8.21 -19.71
N PHE A 54 -7.32 -7.26 -19.17
CA PHE A 54 -7.81 -6.03 -18.56
C PHE A 54 -7.41 -4.78 -19.37
N GLY A 55 -7.18 -4.95 -20.68
CA GLY A 55 -6.84 -3.86 -21.60
C GLY A 55 -5.41 -3.33 -21.44
N GLY A 56 -4.48 -4.14 -20.89
CA GLY A 56 -3.07 -3.76 -20.70
C GLY A 56 -2.86 -2.70 -19.61
N ARG A 57 -3.81 -2.55 -18.68
CA ARG A 57 -3.81 -1.50 -17.66
C ARG A 57 -3.99 -2.09 -16.27
N SER A 58 -3.24 -1.55 -15.30
CA SER A 58 -3.46 -1.79 -13.88
C SER A 58 -4.36 -0.70 -13.27
N PRO A 59 -5.33 -1.03 -12.41
CA PRO A 59 -6.16 -0.03 -11.73
C PRO A 59 -5.41 0.72 -10.62
N ILE A 60 -4.19 0.31 -10.26
CA ILE A 60 -3.49 0.78 -9.06
C ILE A 60 -3.25 2.29 -9.06
N ASN A 61 -2.91 2.87 -10.22
CA ASN A 61 -2.64 4.30 -10.30
C ASN A 61 -3.93 5.12 -10.17
N ASP A 62 -5.05 4.66 -10.71
CA ASP A 62 -6.36 5.31 -10.50
C ASP A 62 -6.80 5.21 -9.05
N GLN A 63 -6.58 4.06 -8.40
CA GLN A 63 -6.83 3.88 -6.96
C GLN A 63 -5.95 4.81 -6.13
N ASN A 64 -4.68 5.01 -6.51
CA ASN A 64 -3.80 5.97 -5.85
C ASN A 64 -4.30 7.40 -6.00
N ARG A 65 -4.75 7.82 -7.19
CA ARG A 65 -5.34 9.15 -7.42
C ARG A 65 -6.58 9.36 -6.55
N ALA A 66 -7.45 8.35 -6.46
CA ALA A 66 -8.63 8.41 -5.60
C ALA A 66 -8.25 8.50 -4.10
N LEU A 67 -7.24 7.74 -3.67
CA LEU A 67 -6.74 7.79 -2.29
C LEU A 67 -6.12 9.16 -1.97
N ILE A 68 -5.34 9.75 -2.89
CA ILE A 68 -4.79 11.09 -2.72
C ILE A 68 -5.91 12.11 -2.54
N GLY A 69 -6.91 12.09 -3.41
CA GLY A 69 -8.06 13.00 -3.27
C GLY A 69 -8.80 12.85 -1.94
N ALA A 70 -8.95 11.61 -1.44
CA ALA A 70 -9.55 11.35 -0.14
C ALA A 70 -8.66 11.85 1.03
N LEU A 71 -7.34 11.67 0.93
CA LEU A 71 -6.39 12.19 1.92
C LEU A 71 -6.40 13.73 1.96
N GLU A 72 -6.40 14.38 0.80
CA GLU A 72 -6.46 15.84 0.71
C GLU A 72 -7.77 16.39 1.30
N ALA A 73 -8.90 15.71 1.05
CA ALA A 73 -10.19 16.08 1.62
C ALA A 73 -10.18 15.96 3.15
N GLU A 74 -9.67 14.85 3.70
CA GLU A 74 -9.56 14.61 5.13
C GLU A 74 -8.62 15.61 5.82
N LEU A 75 -7.45 15.87 5.22
CA LEU A 75 -6.52 16.88 5.74
C LEU A 75 -7.17 18.26 5.79
N LYS A 76 -7.90 18.62 4.75
CA LYS A 76 -8.64 19.90 4.69
C LYS A 76 -9.74 19.99 5.76
N GLU A 77 -10.48 18.89 5.98
CA GLU A 77 -11.53 18.85 7.03
C GLU A 77 -10.93 19.01 8.43
N ARG A 78 -9.70 18.51 8.64
CA ARG A 78 -8.94 18.66 9.88
C ARG A 78 -8.17 19.99 9.98
N GLU A 79 -8.33 20.89 9.03
CA GLU A 79 -7.60 22.15 8.94
C GLU A 79 -6.06 21.97 8.88
N ILE A 80 -5.60 20.85 8.32
CA ILE A 80 -4.17 20.54 8.12
C ILE A 80 -3.80 20.92 6.68
N HIS A 81 -2.95 21.93 6.55
CA HIS A 81 -2.60 22.55 5.26
C HIS A 81 -1.24 22.06 4.74
N VAL A 82 -1.11 20.77 4.49
CA VAL A 82 0.07 20.19 3.85
C VAL A 82 -0.34 19.51 2.55
N PRO A 83 0.44 19.62 1.45
CA PRO A 83 0.14 18.95 0.20
C PRO A 83 0.38 17.45 0.31
N VAL A 84 -0.35 16.68 -0.51
CA VAL A 84 -0.08 15.26 -0.73
C VAL A 84 0.66 15.10 -2.05
N LEU A 85 1.88 14.60 -1.98
CA LEU A 85 2.70 14.24 -3.12
C LEU A 85 2.50 12.75 -3.44
N TRP A 86 2.83 12.37 -4.66
CA TRP A 86 2.73 10.98 -5.11
C TRP A 86 4.00 10.52 -5.81
N GLY A 87 4.49 9.35 -5.43
CA GLY A 87 5.59 8.67 -6.08
C GLY A 87 5.36 7.16 -6.14
N ASN A 88 5.76 6.56 -7.24
CA ASN A 88 5.74 5.12 -7.44
C ASN A 88 7.15 4.54 -7.51
N ARG A 89 7.24 3.23 -7.22
CA ARG A 89 8.47 2.47 -7.35
C ARG A 89 8.77 2.05 -8.80
N ASN A 90 7.73 1.64 -9.55
CA ASN A 90 7.92 0.89 -10.79
C ASN A 90 7.24 1.52 -12.02
N SER A 91 6.54 2.64 -11.88
CA SER A 91 5.94 3.40 -12.97
C SER A 91 5.91 4.90 -12.65
N PRO A 92 5.72 5.79 -13.62
CA PRO A 92 5.54 7.21 -13.35
C PRO A 92 4.30 7.49 -12.47
N PRO A 93 4.32 8.58 -11.67
CA PRO A 93 5.48 9.42 -11.38
C PRO A 93 6.49 8.66 -10.50
N TYR A 94 7.76 8.71 -10.86
CA TYR A 94 8.78 8.01 -10.09
C TYR A 94 9.09 8.75 -8.78
N LEU A 95 9.59 7.99 -7.80
CA LEU A 95 9.90 8.53 -6.47
C LEU A 95 10.91 9.69 -6.51
N SER A 96 11.96 9.58 -7.34
CA SER A 96 12.93 10.66 -7.52
C SER A 96 12.33 11.91 -8.19
N GLU A 97 11.35 11.75 -9.07
CA GLU A 97 10.61 12.87 -9.65
C GLU A 97 9.77 13.58 -8.58
N ALA A 98 9.10 12.82 -7.70
CA ALA A 98 8.35 13.38 -6.58
C ALA A 98 9.26 14.14 -5.59
N PHE A 99 10.49 13.67 -5.38
CA PHE A 99 11.48 14.37 -4.55
C PHE A 99 11.97 15.67 -5.19
N ARG A 100 12.20 15.68 -6.51
CA ARG A 100 12.55 16.92 -7.24
C ARG A 100 11.42 17.95 -7.20
N ASP A 101 10.16 17.49 -7.37
CA ASP A 101 8.99 18.37 -7.22
C ASP A 101 8.89 18.95 -5.81
N ALA A 102 9.06 18.12 -4.78
CA ALA A 102 9.08 18.58 -3.38
C ALA A 102 10.12 19.66 -3.16
N ALA A 103 11.38 19.42 -3.55
CA ALA A 103 12.48 20.35 -3.40
C ALA A 103 12.24 21.67 -4.18
N ALA A 104 11.73 21.59 -5.41
CA ALA A 104 11.40 22.76 -6.22
C ALA A 104 10.31 23.64 -5.60
N ARG A 105 9.43 23.04 -4.78
CA ARG A 105 8.37 23.72 -4.02
C ARG A 105 8.80 24.16 -2.63
N GLY A 106 10.06 23.94 -2.24
CA GLY A 106 10.56 24.25 -0.91
C GLY A 106 10.04 23.35 0.21
N LEU A 107 9.60 22.14 -0.13
CA LEU A 107 9.12 21.12 0.82
C LEU A 107 10.29 20.19 1.15
N HIS A 108 10.85 20.32 2.32
CA HIS A 108 12.11 19.64 2.68
C HIS A 108 11.94 18.48 3.64
N ARG A 109 10.88 18.45 4.43
CA ARG A 109 10.61 17.37 5.37
C ARG A 109 9.31 16.65 5.06
N LEU A 110 9.42 15.40 4.66
CA LEU A 110 8.29 14.61 4.17
C LEU A 110 7.97 13.45 5.11
N VAL A 111 6.67 13.25 5.41
CA VAL A 111 6.20 11.99 5.99
C VAL A 111 5.72 11.08 4.87
N VAL A 112 6.28 9.87 4.80
CA VAL A 112 5.96 8.90 3.74
C VAL A 112 4.98 7.86 4.25
N VAL A 113 3.86 7.74 3.53
CA VAL A 113 2.84 6.71 3.70
C VAL A 113 2.94 5.74 2.53
N THR A 114 3.15 4.46 2.81
CA THR A 114 3.17 3.43 1.76
C THR A 114 1.80 2.80 1.60
N THR A 115 1.41 2.43 0.37
CA THR A 115 0.16 1.69 0.11
C THR A 115 0.21 0.23 0.56
N SER A 116 1.27 -0.18 1.24
CA SER A 116 1.49 -1.52 1.78
C SER A 116 1.41 -1.49 3.30
N ALA A 117 0.37 -2.13 3.85
CA ALA A 117 0.04 -2.05 5.28
C ALA A 117 0.79 -3.07 6.15
N TYR A 118 1.22 -4.18 5.56
CA TYR A 118 1.76 -5.34 6.27
C TYR A 118 3.29 -5.37 6.33
N SER A 119 3.83 -6.18 7.25
CA SER A 119 5.27 -6.34 7.43
C SER A 119 5.81 -7.48 6.58
N SER A 120 6.62 -7.17 5.57
CA SER A 120 7.45 -8.14 4.84
C SER A 120 8.65 -7.42 4.25
N TYR A 121 9.60 -8.17 3.68
CA TYR A 121 10.69 -7.56 2.93
C TYR A 121 10.15 -6.66 1.82
N SER A 122 9.27 -7.17 0.98
CA SER A 122 8.71 -6.45 -0.18
C SER A 122 7.83 -5.26 0.20
N SER A 123 7.14 -5.32 1.35
CA SER A 123 6.20 -4.28 1.79
C SER A 123 6.81 -3.22 2.73
N CYS A 124 7.89 -3.56 3.43
CA CYS A 124 8.50 -2.64 4.39
C CYS A 124 9.95 -2.30 4.02
N ARG A 125 10.83 -3.30 3.95
CA ARG A 125 12.26 -3.07 3.77
C ARG A 125 12.57 -2.56 2.37
N GLN A 126 12.02 -3.15 1.34
CA GLN A 126 12.25 -2.75 -0.03
C GLN A 126 11.78 -1.31 -0.32
N TYR A 127 10.68 -0.86 0.32
CA TYR A 127 10.29 0.54 0.23
C TYR A 127 11.31 1.48 0.86
N ARG A 128 11.94 1.09 1.97
CA ARG A 128 13.01 1.87 2.60
C ARG A 128 14.27 1.92 1.74
N GLU A 129 14.62 0.80 1.11
CA GLU A 129 15.73 0.73 0.16
C GLU A 129 15.49 1.64 -1.07
N ASN A 130 14.27 1.65 -1.60
CA ASN A 130 13.91 2.54 -2.71
C ASN A 130 13.91 4.03 -2.30
N LEU A 131 13.45 4.35 -1.08
CA LEU A 131 13.55 5.71 -0.53
C LEU A 131 15.00 6.16 -0.41
N ALA A 132 15.87 5.31 0.14
CA ALA A 132 17.30 5.60 0.29
C ALA A 132 17.98 5.80 -1.07
N ALA A 133 17.68 4.95 -2.06
CA ALA A 133 18.23 5.07 -3.40
C ALA A 133 17.80 6.37 -4.10
N ALA A 134 16.50 6.71 -4.03
CA ALA A 134 15.98 7.94 -4.61
C ALA A 134 16.51 9.20 -3.90
N LEU A 135 16.70 9.13 -2.57
CA LEU A 135 17.34 10.22 -1.83
C LEU A 135 18.80 10.43 -2.26
N ALA A 136 19.58 9.35 -2.41
CA ALA A 136 20.96 9.44 -2.88
C ALA A 136 21.01 10.09 -4.28
N GLU A 137 20.11 9.69 -5.19
CA GLU A 137 20.03 10.26 -6.53
C GLU A 137 19.83 11.79 -6.49
N VAL A 138 18.87 12.30 -5.70
CA VAL A 138 18.61 13.73 -5.63
C VAL A 138 19.65 14.49 -4.80
N GLN A 139 20.32 13.84 -3.85
CA GLN A 139 21.45 14.42 -3.11
C GLN A 139 22.66 14.66 -4.02
N ASP A 140 22.93 13.77 -4.96
CA ASP A 140 23.97 13.97 -5.98
C ASP A 140 23.67 15.18 -6.89
N GLU A 141 22.41 15.59 -6.98
CA GLU A 141 21.95 16.81 -7.65
C GLU A 141 22.01 18.08 -6.74
N GLY A 142 22.42 17.90 -5.49
CA GLY A 142 22.50 18.98 -4.50
C GLY A 142 21.19 19.28 -3.76
N LEU A 143 20.16 18.43 -3.91
CA LEU A 143 18.88 18.58 -3.20
C LEU A 143 18.93 17.90 -1.83
N VAL A 144 18.38 18.57 -0.81
CA VAL A 144 18.37 18.05 0.57
C VAL A 144 16.93 17.86 1.03
N LEU A 145 16.59 16.62 1.39
CA LEU A 145 15.28 16.24 1.92
C LEU A 145 15.45 15.38 3.18
N GLU A 146 14.56 15.56 4.13
CA GLU A 146 14.41 14.70 5.30
C GLU A 146 13.14 13.85 5.14
N ILE A 147 13.28 12.53 5.35
CA ILE A 147 12.20 11.57 5.09
C ILE A 147 11.96 10.72 6.32
N ASP A 148 10.74 10.78 6.85
CA ASP A 148 10.25 9.86 7.86
C ASP A 148 9.18 8.94 7.25
N LYS A 149 9.40 7.63 7.27
CA LYS A 149 8.42 6.64 6.79
C LYS A 149 7.62 6.08 7.95
N ILE A 150 6.29 6.10 7.84
CA ILE A 150 5.43 5.43 8.81
C ILE A 150 5.66 3.91 8.81
N GLY A 151 5.53 3.30 9.98
CA GLY A 151 5.60 1.84 10.13
C GLY A 151 4.40 1.11 9.50
N PRO A 152 4.42 -0.24 9.50
CA PRO A 152 3.26 -1.05 9.11
C PRO A 152 2.03 -0.68 9.96
N TYR A 153 0.86 -0.65 9.32
CA TYR A 153 -0.36 -0.16 9.96
C TYR A 153 -1.55 -1.14 9.83
N ALA A 154 -1.32 -2.36 9.36
CA ALA A 154 -2.36 -3.36 9.15
C ALA A 154 -3.26 -3.59 10.39
N LEU A 155 -2.67 -3.58 11.59
CA LEU A 155 -3.39 -3.82 12.84
C LEU A 155 -3.83 -2.52 13.56
N ARG A 156 -3.70 -1.37 12.91
CA ARG A 156 -4.22 -0.11 13.47
C ARG A 156 -5.74 -0.05 13.31
N PRO A 157 -6.48 0.42 14.34
CA PRO A 157 -7.93 0.57 14.24
C PRO A 157 -8.39 1.39 13.03
N ALA A 158 -7.64 2.43 12.66
CA ALA A 158 -7.89 3.25 11.48
C ALA A 158 -7.84 2.47 10.15
N PHE A 159 -7.18 1.31 10.11
CA PHE A 159 -7.17 0.40 8.97
C PHE A 159 -8.21 -0.73 9.13
N GLY A 160 -8.30 -1.34 10.30
CA GLY A 160 -9.18 -2.50 10.55
C GLY A 160 -10.66 -2.15 10.55
N VAL A 161 -11.04 -1.03 11.20
CA VAL A 161 -12.47 -0.63 11.33
C VAL A 161 -13.13 -0.36 9.97
N PRO A 162 -12.56 0.41 9.03
CA PRO A 162 -13.15 0.58 7.70
C PRO A 162 -13.31 -0.75 6.94
N ASN A 163 -12.32 -1.65 7.03
CA ASN A 163 -12.41 -2.97 6.40
C ASN A 163 -13.55 -3.81 7.00
N ALA A 164 -13.72 -3.79 8.33
CA ALA A 164 -14.83 -4.47 8.98
C ALA A 164 -16.19 -3.90 8.54
N ARG A 165 -16.33 -2.58 8.40
CA ARG A 165 -17.55 -1.93 7.89
C ARG A 165 -17.91 -2.38 6.48
N LEU A 166 -16.93 -2.48 5.58
CA LEU A 166 -17.17 -2.98 4.22
C LEU A 166 -17.70 -4.43 4.24
N VAL A 167 -17.18 -5.28 5.13
CA VAL A 167 -17.70 -6.64 5.31
C VAL A 167 -19.12 -6.63 5.87
N VAL A 168 -19.41 -5.78 6.86
CA VAL A 168 -20.75 -5.62 7.42
C VAL A 168 -21.75 -5.20 6.33
N ASP A 169 -21.41 -4.20 5.53
CA ASP A 169 -22.27 -3.71 4.45
C ASP A 169 -22.51 -4.78 3.38
N ALA A 170 -21.48 -5.55 3.01
CA ALA A 170 -21.62 -6.69 2.12
C ALA A 170 -22.55 -7.78 2.70
N LEU A 171 -22.37 -8.14 3.95
CA LEU A 171 -23.24 -9.13 4.63
C LEU A 171 -24.68 -8.65 4.78
N ARG A 172 -24.90 -7.37 5.03
CA ARG A 172 -26.24 -6.78 5.03
C ARG A 172 -26.92 -6.87 3.67
N SER A 173 -26.19 -6.69 2.59
CA SER A 173 -26.72 -6.85 1.23
C SER A 173 -27.06 -8.31 0.89
N LEU A 174 -26.58 -9.27 1.67
CA LEU A 174 -26.83 -10.71 1.56
C LEU A 174 -27.70 -11.24 2.71
N ALA A 175 -28.52 -10.39 3.31
CA ALA A 175 -29.32 -10.75 4.49
C ALA A 175 -30.28 -11.93 4.24
N ASP A 176 -30.76 -12.09 3.01
CA ASP A 176 -31.69 -13.17 2.60
C ASP A 176 -30.97 -14.49 2.26
N VAL A 177 -29.64 -14.50 2.23
CA VAL A 177 -28.84 -15.71 1.97
C VAL A 177 -28.64 -16.47 3.27
N PRO A 178 -28.96 -17.79 3.31
CA PRO A 178 -28.71 -18.62 4.49
C PRO A 178 -27.22 -18.66 4.88
N ASP A 179 -26.91 -18.70 6.19
CA ASP A 179 -25.54 -18.72 6.68
C ASP A 179 -24.71 -19.90 6.10
N ALA A 180 -25.38 -21.05 5.89
CA ALA A 180 -24.73 -22.23 5.30
C ALA A 180 -24.32 -22.05 3.82
N GLU A 181 -24.80 -21.01 3.16
CA GLU A 181 -24.45 -20.66 1.78
C GLU A 181 -23.49 -19.49 1.68
N LEU A 182 -23.08 -18.92 2.82
CA LEU A 182 -22.14 -17.81 2.91
C LEU A 182 -20.75 -18.29 3.29
N ALA A 183 -19.74 -17.81 2.55
CA ALA A 183 -18.34 -17.98 2.92
C ALA A 183 -17.65 -16.62 2.87
N LEU A 184 -16.90 -16.31 3.91
CA LEU A 184 -16.06 -15.11 3.98
C LEU A 184 -14.62 -15.50 3.66
N LEU A 185 -14.16 -15.14 2.45
CA LEU A 185 -12.85 -15.48 1.95
C LEU A 185 -11.89 -14.29 2.05
N PHE A 186 -10.82 -14.44 2.85
CA PHE A 186 -9.73 -13.48 2.91
C PHE A 186 -8.62 -13.86 1.93
N VAL A 187 -8.28 -12.93 1.04
CA VAL A 187 -7.28 -13.14 0.00
C VAL A 187 -6.07 -12.25 0.23
N THR A 188 -4.88 -12.81 0.09
CA THR A 188 -3.62 -12.08 0.17
C THR A 188 -2.65 -12.55 -0.91
N HIS A 189 -1.64 -11.75 -1.21
CA HIS A 189 -0.57 -12.14 -2.10
C HIS A 189 0.40 -13.08 -1.39
N SER A 190 0.73 -14.23 -1.99
CA SER A 190 1.74 -15.12 -1.46
C SER A 190 3.14 -14.48 -1.52
N ILE A 191 3.93 -14.74 -0.48
CA ILE A 191 5.36 -14.41 -0.45
C ILE A 191 6.16 -15.69 -0.19
N PRO A 192 7.46 -15.77 -0.56
CA PRO A 192 8.31 -16.90 -0.22
C PRO A 192 8.35 -17.15 1.29
N ASP A 193 8.32 -18.42 1.73
CA ASP A 193 8.37 -18.79 3.14
C ASP A 193 9.56 -18.17 3.87
N ALA A 194 10.74 -18.21 3.28
CA ALA A 194 11.95 -17.58 3.86
C ALA A 194 11.79 -16.06 4.07
N MET A 195 10.97 -15.39 3.23
CA MET A 195 10.68 -13.97 3.39
C MET A 195 9.70 -13.72 4.53
N ASP A 196 8.75 -14.64 4.75
CA ASP A 196 7.83 -14.57 5.88
C ASP A 196 8.54 -14.92 7.19
N GLU A 197 9.34 -15.94 7.20
CA GLU A 197 10.14 -16.37 8.37
C GLU A 197 11.03 -15.24 8.92
N THR A 198 11.52 -14.36 8.06
CA THR A 198 12.33 -13.20 8.43
C THR A 198 11.54 -11.90 8.52
N SER A 199 10.20 -11.93 8.37
CA SER A 199 9.37 -10.73 8.45
C SER A 199 9.22 -10.24 9.89
N GLY A 200 9.23 -8.92 10.08
CA GLY A 200 9.11 -8.27 11.39
C GLY A 200 10.33 -7.45 11.77
N PRO A 201 10.39 -6.97 13.01
CA PRO A 201 11.46 -6.09 13.49
C PRO A 201 12.79 -6.80 13.79
N GLY A 202 12.86 -8.12 13.64
CA GLY A 202 14.08 -8.90 13.90
C GLY A 202 14.24 -9.33 15.37
N ASP A 203 13.17 -9.29 16.15
CA ASP A 203 13.10 -9.72 17.55
C ASP A 203 13.02 -11.25 17.74
N GLY A 204 13.06 -12.02 16.65
CA GLY A 204 13.23 -13.47 16.66
C GLY A 204 11.98 -14.30 16.37
N GLU A 205 10.78 -13.75 16.42
CA GLU A 205 9.57 -14.56 16.15
C GLU A 205 9.29 -14.79 14.65
N GLY A 206 9.68 -13.86 13.76
CA GLY A 206 9.41 -13.96 12.33
C GLY A 206 7.92 -14.07 11.99
N ARG A 207 7.61 -14.46 10.76
CA ARG A 207 6.25 -14.74 10.25
C ARG A 207 5.22 -13.64 10.54
N LEU A 208 5.69 -12.39 10.67
CA LEU A 208 4.82 -11.27 11.03
C LEU A 208 3.84 -10.93 9.92
N TYR A 209 4.20 -11.17 8.64
CA TYR A 209 3.30 -10.98 7.51
C TYR A 209 2.06 -11.87 7.64
N GLN A 210 2.24 -13.18 7.79
CA GLN A 210 1.15 -14.13 7.96
C GLN A 210 0.34 -13.86 9.24
N ARG A 211 1.01 -13.61 10.36
CA ARG A 211 0.34 -13.32 11.64
C ARG A 211 -0.54 -12.07 11.55
N GLN A 212 -0.08 -11.02 10.89
CA GLN A 212 -0.87 -9.80 10.71
C GLN A 212 -2.13 -10.03 9.87
N HIS A 213 -2.05 -10.85 8.82
CA HIS A 213 -3.23 -11.20 8.01
C HIS A 213 -4.27 -11.97 8.83
N HIS A 214 -3.84 -13.01 9.55
CA HIS A 214 -4.74 -13.78 10.40
C HIS A 214 -5.35 -12.95 11.54
N GLU A 215 -4.56 -12.07 12.15
CA GLU A 215 -5.05 -11.21 13.22
C GLU A 215 -6.07 -10.20 12.72
N LEU A 216 -5.79 -9.54 11.59
CA LEU A 216 -6.72 -8.60 11.00
C LEU A 216 -8.01 -9.30 10.54
N ALA A 217 -7.91 -10.48 9.93
CA ALA A 217 -9.08 -11.28 9.55
C ALA A 217 -9.95 -11.59 10.77
N ARG A 218 -9.36 -12.06 11.89
CA ARG A 218 -10.10 -12.31 13.14
C ARG A 218 -10.77 -11.05 13.68
N GLN A 219 -10.10 -9.91 13.67
CA GLN A 219 -10.68 -8.63 14.10
C GLN A 219 -11.87 -8.21 13.22
N ILE A 220 -11.74 -8.34 11.91
CA ILE A 220 -12.82 -8.03 10.95
C ILE A 220 -14.01 -8.94 11.18
N VAL A 221 -13.79 -10.28 11.27
CA VAL A 221 -14.87 -11.25 11.52
C VAL A 221 -15.56 -10.99 12.85
N GLY A 222 -14.79 -10.80 13.93
CA GLY A 222 -15.35 -10.51 15.25
C GLY A 222 -16.18 -9.23 15.29
N THR A 223 -15.73 -8.17 14.64
CA THR A 223 -16.47 -6.90 14.53
C THR A 223 -17.74 -7.08 13.71
N ALA A 224 -17.65 -7.74 12.55
CA ALA A 224 -18.80 -7.97 11.69
C ALA A 224 -19.84 -8.87 12.35
N ALA A 225 -19.42 -9.98 12.96
CA ALA A 225 -20.32 -10.88 13.69
C ALA A 225 -21.09 -10.17 14.81
N ALA A 226 -20.40 -9.34 15.59
CA ALA A 226 -21.01 -8.58 16.67
C ALA A 226 -22.01 -7.55 16.16
N GLU A 227 -21.74 -6.88 15.01
CA GLU A 227 -22.60 -5.83 14.49
C GLU A 227 -23.84 -6.36 13.79
N ILE A 228 -23.74 -7.50 13.09
CA ILE A 228 -24.88 -8.09 12.36
C ILE A 228 -25.64 -9.14 13.18
N GLY A 229 -25.13 -9.55 14.36
CA GLY A 229 -25.75 -10.58 15.20
C GLY A 229 -25.74 -11.99 14.58
N ARG A 230 -24.78 -12.29 13.71
CA ARG A 230 -24.59 -13.59 13.04
C ARG A 230 -23.31 -14.24 13.52
N GLU A 231 -23.32 -15.56 13.66
CA GLU A 231 -22.11 -16.33 13.97
C GLU A 231 -21.34 -16.55 12.66
N LEU A 232 -20.20 -15.90 12.52
CA LEU A 232 -19.30 -16.04 11.38
C LEU A 232 -18.09 -16.87 11.86
N ALA A 233 -17.93 -18.07 11.34
CA ALA A 233 -16.73 -18.85 11.59
C ALA A 233 -15.64 -18.42 10.59
N PRO A 234 -14.42 -18.04 11.03
CA PRO A 234 -13.29 -17.93 10.13
C PRO A 234 -12.81 -19.35 9.79
N GLU A 235 -12.86 -19.75 8.54
CA GLU A 235 -12.14 -20.93 8.05
C GLU A 235 -10.66 -20.60 7.79
#